data_d93d5a3fece15e367197738806bdd44b
#
_entry.id   d93d5a3fece15e367197738806bdd44b
#
_cell.length_a   1.000
_cell.length_b   1.000
_cell.length_c   1.000
_cell.angle_alpha   90.00
_cell.angle_beta   90.00
_cell.angle_gamma   90.00
#
_symmetry.space_group_name_H-M   'P 1'
#
loop_
_entity.id
_entity.type
_entity.pdbx_description
1 polymer ?
#
loop_
_entity_poly.entity_id
_entity_poly.type
_entity_poly.pdbx_seq_one_letter_code
_entity_poly.pdbx_strand_id
1 'polypeptide(L)'
;FMKAPYGFVEDDVNWLVARLFKRGDLSFTVNGAAVSLNNKTEEEIIGFITKKAFAEKLLMEERVRVSDKDKKAVRDVMKETFGAATAAEDEDTIMKNFQRYAQNTIYEIERLEVNYKQHPYPGKRVLSNGKALMQSVVQIQSALDFFTTVSKRRDDFFDFAEDYEPVKTFFEGEQSTIFARALDMLAIYDDSKTYIVNDELE
;
A
#
# COMPACT_ATOMS: atom_id res chain seq x y z
N PHE A 1 17.58 1.26 -36.03
CA PHE A 1 18.90 1.15 -35.38
C PHE A 1 19.45 -0.29 -35.44
N MET A 2 18.64 -1.31 -35.11
CA MET A 2 19.10 -2.70 -35.11
C MET A 2 19.01 -3.41 -36.47
N LYS A 3 18.32 -2.87 -37.47
CA LYS A 3 18.22 -3.46 -38.83
C LYS A 3 19.50 -3.32 -39.62
N ALA A 4 20.07 -2.14 -39.71
CA ALA A 4 21.31 -1.88 -40.42
C ALA A 4 22.32 -1.20 -39.48
N PRO A 5 23.58 -1.65 -39.43
CA PRO A 5 24.26 -2.68 -40.26
C PRO A 5 24.11 -4.12 -39.74
N TYR A 6 23.33 -4.39 -38.67
CA TYR A 6 23.33 -5.68 -37.96
C TYR A 6 22.45 -6.77 -38.58
N GLY A 7 21.60 -6.45 -39.57
CA GLY A 7 20.80 -7.43 -40.32
C GLY A 7 19.62 -8.06 -39.56
N PHE A 8 19.20 -7.52 -38.40
CA PHE A 8 18.03 -8.02 -37.70
C PHE A 8 16.74 -7.70 -38.46
N VAL A 9 15.85 -8.67 -38.56
CA VAL A 9 14.49 -8.46 -39.07
C VAL A 9 13.60 -7.83 -38.01
N GLU A 10 12.52 -7.18 -38.47
CA GLU A 10 11.64 -6.41 -37.58
C GLU A 10 11.01 -7.26 -36.46
N ASP A 11 10.63 -8.49 -36.86
CA ASP A 11 9.99 -9.42 -35.89
C ASP A 11 10.96 -9.87 -34.80
N ASP A 12 12.25 -10.07 -35.13
CA ASP A 12 13.29 -10.42 -34.14
C ASP A 12 13.49 -9.28 -33.12
N VAL A 13 13.49 -8.03 -33.62
CA VAL A 13 13.61 -6.85 -32.77
C VAL A 13 12.38 -6.71 -31.86
N ASN A 14 11.19 -6.87 -32.41
CA ASN A 14 9.93 -6.80 -31.65
C ASN A 14 9.86 -7.90 -30.57
N TRP A 15 10.27 -9.13 -30.95
CA TRP A 15 10.35 -10.24 -29.98
C TRP A 15 11.34 -9.96 -28.84
N LEU A 16 12.54 -9.45 -29.18
CA LEU A 16 13.56 -9.11 -28.20
C LEU A 16 13.04 -8.03 -27.22
N VAL A 17 12.42 -6.97 -27.76
CA VAL A 17 11.83 -5.87 -26.97
C VAL A 17 10.73 -6.39 -26.04
N ALA A 18 9.82 -7.22 -26.55
CA ALA A 18 8.76 -7.84 -25.75
C ALA A 18 9.34 -8.71 -24.62
N ARG A 19 10.40 -9.48 -24.94
CA ARG A 19 11.09 -10.32 -23.95
C ARG A 19 11.78 -9.51 -22.87
N LEU A 20 12.48 -8.41 -23.23
CA LEU A 20 13.13 -7.51 -22.28
C LEU A 20 12.09 -6.81 -21.38
N PHE A 21 10.96 -6.40 -21.94
CA PHE A 21 9.85 -5.85 -21.17
C PHE A 21 9.27 -6.88 -20.20
N LYS A 22 8.96 -8.11 -20.66
CA LYS A 22 8.45 -9.19 -19.80
C LYS A 22 9.43 -9.58 -18.69
N ARG A 23 10.74 -9.46 -18.94
CA ARG A 23 11.80 -9.70 -17.96
C ARG A 23 12.02 -8.53 -16.99
N GLY A 24 11.40 -7.38 -17.25
CA GLY A 24 11.52 -6.19 -16.44
C GLY A 24 12.83 -5.40 -16.64
N ASP A 25 13.51 -5.59 -17.79
CA ASP A 25 14.70 -4.79 -18.15
C ASP A 25 14.32 -3.48 -18.87
N LEU A 26 13.11 -3.43 -19.46
CA LEU A 26 12.57 -2.24 -20.10
C LEU A 26 11.28 -1.80 -19.42
N SER A 27 11.06 -0.49 -19.36
CA SER A 27 9.79 0.15 -19.03
C SER A 27 9.18 0.76 -20.28
N PHE A 28 7.85 0.69 -20.38
CA PHE A 28 7.09 1.29 -21.47
C PHE A 28 6.18 2.38 -20.93
N THR A 29 6.14 3.49 -21.66
CA THR A 29 5.18 4.58 -21.45
C THR A 29 4.47 4.87 -22.76
N VAL A 30 3.13 4.88 -22.76
CA VAL A 30 2.31 5.20 -23.93
C VAL A 30 1.45 6.41 -23.62
N ASN A 31 1.58 7.46 -24.42
CA ASN A 31 0.88 8.74 -24.18
C ASN A 31 1.07 9.30 -22.76
N GLY A 32 2.26 9.13 -22.16
CA GLY A 32 2.56 9.56 -20.79
C GLY A 32 2.06 8.63 -19.67
N ALA A 33 1.38 7.54 -20.00
CA ALA A 33 0.92 6.57 -19.02
C ALA A 33 1.84 5.34 -19.00
N ALA A 34 2.28 4.92 -17.80
CA ALA A 34 3.09 3.73 -17.62
C ALA A 34 2.32 2.46 -17.99
N VAL A 35 2.96 1.57 -18.73
CA VAL A 35 2.43 0.27 -19.15
C VAL A 35 3.06 -0.83 -18.30
N SER A 36 2.23 -1.68 -17.72
CA SER A 36 2.67 -2.86 -16.97
C SER A 36 1.83 -4.08 -17.32
N LEU A 37 2.35 -5.29 -17.03
CA LEU A 37 1.60 -6.54 -17.16
C LEU A 37 0.37 -6.61 -16.21
N ASN A 38 0.26 -5.69 -15.25
CA ASN A 38 -0.86 -5.61 -14.33
C ASN A 38 -2.01 -4.73 -14.84
N ASN A 39 -1.72 -3.76 -15.73
CA ASN A 39 -2.72 -2.82 -16.23
C ASN A 39 -3.06 -3.01 -17.72
N LYS A 40 -2.34 -3.89 -18.43
CA LYS A 40 -2.49 -4.18 -19.84
C LYS A 40 -2.39 -5.67 -20.13
N THR A 41 -3.16 -6.14 -21.11
CA THR A 41 -3.06 -7.53 -21.60
C THR A 41 -1.80 -7.74 -22.45
N GLU A 42 -1.34 -8.99 -22.58
CA GLU A 42 -0.20 -9.32 -23.46
C GLU A 42 -0.45 -8.87 -24.91
N GLU A 43 -1.70 -9.01 -25.40
CA GLU A 43 -2.10 -8.60 -26.76
C GLU A 43 -2.00 -7.07 -26.94
N GLU A 44 -2.42 -6.28 -25.95
CA GLU A 44 -2.28 -4.82 -25.99
C GLU A 44 -0.81 -4.41 -26.01
N ILE A 45 0.04 -5.05 -25.20
CA ILE A 45 1.48 -4.77 -25.11
C ILE A 45 2.18 -5.10 -26.44
N ILE A 46 1.87 -6.25 -27.04
CA ILE A 46 2.35 -6.61 -28.37
C ILE A 46 1.88 -5.57 -29.41
N GLY A 47 0.62 -5.13 -29.30
CA GLY A 47 0.08 -4.09 -30.15
C GLY A 47 0.84 -2.76 -30.07
N PHE A 48 1.32 -2.37 -28.89
CA PHE A 48 2.13 -1.16 -28.72
C PHE A 48 3.49 -1.26 -29.42
N ILE A 49 4.09 -2.44 -29.47
CA ILE A 49 5.41 -2.68 -30.09
C ILE A 49 5.29 -2.80 -31.61
N THR A 50 4.22 -3.45 -32.11
CA THR A 50 4.13 -3.85 -33.54
C THR A 50 3.33 -2.87 -34.39
N LYS A 51 2.37 -2.13 -33.83
CA LYS A 51 1.49 -1.27 -34.64
C LYS A 51 2.12 0.10 -34.86
N LYS A 52 2.20 0.53 -36.12
CA LYS A 52 2.74 1.84 -36.53
C LYS A 52 2.08 3.03 -35.83
N ALA A 53 0.81 2.91 -35.45
CA ALA A 53 0.08 3.96 -34.72
C ALA A 53 0.69 4.32 -33.34
N PHE A 54 1.52 3.45 -32.79
CA PHE A 54 2.18 3.65 -31.51
C PHE A 54 3.68 3.97 -31.63
N ALA A 55 4.26 3.92 -32.84
CA ALA A 55 5.69 4.11 -33.07
C ALA A 55 6.25 5.44 -32.52
N GLU A 56 5.42 6.49 -32.52
CA GLU A 56 5.80 7.82 -31.98
C GLU A 56 5.27 8.07 -30.55
N LYS A 57 4.44 7.17 -30.04
CA LYS A 57 3.74 7.32 -28.74
C LYS A 57 4.31 6.41 -27.66
N LEU A 58 5.03 5.35 -28.07
CA LEU A 58 5.67 4.41 -27.19
C LEU A 58 7.08 4.89 -26.84
N LEU A 59 7.27 5.29 -25.60
CA LEU A 59 8.58 5.54 -25.02
C LEU A 59 9.07 4.24 -24.34
N MET A 60 10.28 3.82 -24.67
CA MET A 60 10.95 2.67 -24.10
C MET A 60 12.21 3.15 -23.38
N GLU A 61 12.33 2.81 -22.12
CA GLU A 61 13.47 3.18 -21.29
C GLU A 61 14.02 1.95 -20.58
N GLU A 62 15.32 1.96 -20.28
CA GLU A 62 15.91 0.96 -19.40
C GLU A 62 15.28 1.06 -18.03
N ARG A 63 14.76 -0.06 -17.52
CA ARG A 63 14.17 -0.07 -16.19
C ARG A 63 15.28 -0.17 -15.14
N VAL A 64 15.35 0.84 -14.30
CA VAL A 64 16.22 0.80 -13.11
C VAL A 64 15.68 -0.29 -12.17
N ARG A 65 16.49 -1.33 -11.93
CA ARG A 65 16.10 -2.45 -11.05
C ARG A 65 16.04 -1.98 -9.60
N VAL A 66 15.06 -2.48 -8.89
CA VAL A 66 14.97 -2.30 -7.45
C VAL A 66 16.12 -3.02 -6.76
N SER A 67 16.74 -2.39 -5.77
CA SER A 67 17.83 -3.01 -5.02
C SER A 67 17.33 -4.21 -4.19
N ASP A 68 18.19 -5.22 -4.01
CA ASP A 68 17.84 -6.37 -3.16
C ASP A 68 17.59 -5.97 -1.70
N LYS A 69 18.22 -4.88 -1.26
CA LYS A 69 17.99 -4.29 0.06
C LYS A 69 16.54 -3.78 0.18
N ASP A 70 16.05 -3.06 -0.83
CA ASP A 70 14.68 -2.52 -0.80
C ASP A 70 13.64 -3.63 -0.96
N LYS A 71 13.92 -4.65 -1.79
CA LYS A 71 13.06 -5.85 -1.88
C LYS A 71 12.94 -6.56 -0.54
N LYS A 72 14.06 -6.73 0.17
CA LYS A 72 14.05 -7.33 1.51
C LYS A 72 13.26 -6.47 2.49
N ALA A 73 13.49 -5.16 2.52
CA ALA A 73 12.77 -4.24 3.39
C ALA A 73 11.25 -4.32 3.18
N VAL A 74 10.78 -4.34 1.93
CA VAL A 74 9.34 -4.47 1.60
C VAL A 74 8.78 -5.82 2.08
N ARG A 75 9.52 -6.91 1.92
CA ARG A 75 9.10 -8.24 2.42
C ARG A 75 9.02 -8.28 3.94
N ASP A 76 9.98 -7.67 4.63
CA ASP A 76 9.98 -7.54 6.09
C ASP A 76 8.75 -6.75 6.55
N VAL A 77 8.46 -5.61 5.91
CA VAL A 77 7.27 -4.80 6.19
C VAL A 77 5.98 -5.60 5.95
N MET A 78 5.87 -6.32 4.83
CA MET A 78 4.69 -7.16 4.57
C MET A 78 4.46 -8.18 5.68
N LYS A 79 5.52 -8.81 6.14
CA LYS A 79 5.44 -9.82 7.20
C LYS A 79 5.02 -9.22 8.54
N GLU A 80 5.69 -8.15 8.96
CA GLU A 80 5.46 -7.55 10.27
C GLU A 80 4.15 -6.74 10.34
N THR A 81 3.80 -6.02 9.27
CA THR A 81 2.60 -5.16 9.27
C THR A 81 1.32 -5.91 8.92
N PHE A 82 1.40 -6.88 8.00
CA PHE A 82 0.20 -7.58 7.52
C PHE A 82 0.18 -9.08 7.87
N GLY A 83 1.20 -9.60 8.54
CA GLY A 83 1.33 -11.04 8.78
C GLY A 83 1.45 -11.86 7.48
N ALA A 84 1.81 -11.23 6.36
CA ALA A 84 1.79 -11.82 5.04
C ALA A 84 3.19 -12.08 4.50
N ALA A 85 3.46 -13.33 4.13
CA ALA A 85 4.66 -13.70 3.39
C ALA A 85 4.36 -13.73 1.89
N THR A 86 5.30 -13.23 1.07
CA THR A 86 5.22 -13.37 -0.39
C THR A 86 6.40 -14.19 -0.90
N ALA A 87 6.10 -15.22 -1.68
CA ALA A 87 7.08 -16.00 -2.43
C ALA A 87 7.36 -15.41 -3.83
N ALA A 88 6.64 -14.33 -4.21
CA ALA A 88 6.83 -13.70 -5.50
C ALA A 88 8.26 -13.10 -5.60
N GLU A 89 8.89 -13.29 -6.74
CA GLU A 89 10.20 -12.71 -7.06
C GLU A 89 10.06 -11.43 -7.89
N ASP A 90 8.99 -11.34 -8.65
CA ASP A 90 8.64 -10.25 -9.52
C ASP A 90 8.17 -9.02 -8.74
N GLU A 91 8.77 -7.88 -9.06
CA GLU A 91 8.58 -6.60 -8.37
C GLU A 91 7.13 -6.09 -8.48
N ASP A 92 6.52 -6.20 -9.65
CA ASP A 92 5.16 -5.72 -9.89
C ASP A 92 4.13 -6.55 -9.10
N THR A 93 4.37 -7.86 -8.98
CA THR A 93 3.53 -8.75 -8.17
C THR A 93 3.66 -8.47 -6.67
N ILE A 94 4.89 -8.24 -6.18
CA ILE A 94 5.12 -7.85 -4.78
C ILE A 94 4.40 -6.55 -4.47
N MET A 95 4.58 -5.52 -5.31
CA MET A 95 3.91 -4.22 -5.16
C MET A 95 2.39 -4.37 -5.12
N LYS A 96 1.80 -5.11 -6.08
CA LYS A 96 0.36 -5.33 -6.14
C LYS A 96 -0.19 -6.05 -4.91
N ASN A 97 0.52 -7.06 -4.41
CA ASN A 97 0.12 -7.76 -3.20
C ASN A 97 0.16 -6.84 -1.99
N PHE A 98 1.24 -6.07 -1.83
CA PHE A 98 1.37 -5.08 -0.76
C PHE A 98 0.22 -4.05 -0.80
N GLN A 99 -0.03 -3.46 -1.97
CA GLN A 99 -1.09 -2.47 -2.16
C GLN A 99 -2.47 -3.03 -1.84
N ARG A 100 -2.73 -4.31 -2.15
CA ARG A 100 -3.96 -5.00 -1.77
C ARG A 100 -4.10 -5.12 -0.25
N TYR A 101 -3.03 -5.50 0.47
CA TYR A 101 -3.05 -5.56 1.93
C TYR A 101 -3.23 -4.17 2.55
N ALA A 102 -2.50 -3.17 2.04
CA ALA A 102 -2.65 -1.79 2.48
C ALA A 102 -4.09 -1.27 2.28
N GLN A 103 -4.73 -1.59 1.15
CA GLN A 103 -6.12 -1.22 0.89
C GLN A 103 -7.08 -1.92 1.86
N ASN A 104 -6.87 -3.19 2.17
CA ASN A 104 -7.67 -3.91 3.15
C ASN A 104 -7.54 -3.29 4.54
N THR A 105 -6.32 -2.92 4.93
CA THR A 105 -6.07 -2.23 6.22
C THR A 105 -6.78 -0.87 6.26
N ILE A 106 -6.82 -0.11 5.16
CA ILE A 106 -7.60 1.13 5.07
C ILE A 106 -9.08 0.85 5.37
N TYR A 107 -9.68 -0.18 4.76
CA TYR A 107 -11.08 -0.54 5.01
C TYR A 107 -11.33 -0.97 6.47
N GLU A 108 -10.40 -1.72 7.08
CA GLU A 108 -10.49 -2.06 8.50
C GLU A 108 -10.47 -0.82 9.39
N ILE A 109 -9.53 0.11 9.12
CA ILE A 109 -9.44 1.38 9.84
C ILE A 109 -10.74 2.19 9.69
N GLU A 110 -11.28 2.31 8.48
CA GLU A 110 -12.54 3.03 8.23
C GLU A 110 -13.72 2.45 9.01
N ARG A 111 -13.78 1.13 9.16
CA ARG A 111 -14.77 0.47 10.03
C ARG A 111 -14.58 0.85 11.50
N LEU A 112 -13.34 0.87 11.99
CA LEU A 112 -13.05 1.24 13.38
C LEU A 112 -13.32 2.73 13.63
N GLU A 113 -13.04 3.61 12.66
CA GLU A 113 -13.30 5.05 12.77
C GLU A 113 -14.79 5.39 13.01
N VAL A 114 -15.71 4.53 12.59
CA VAL A 114 -17.15 4.72 12.84
C VAL A 114 -17.46 4.79 14.34
N ASN A 115 -16.76 4.01 15.16
CA ASN A 115 -16.99 3.96 16.61
C ASN A 115 -16.71 5.30 17.29
N TYR A 116 -15.74 6.08 16.78
CA TYR A 116 -15.35 7.38 17.34
C TYR A 116 -16.40 8.50 17.15
N LYS A 117 -17.50 8.22 16.45
CA LYS A 117 -18.65 9.14 16.36
C LYS A 117 -19.47 9.17 17.63
N GLN A 118 -19.43 8.11 18.43
CA GLN A 118 -20.25 7.95 19.62
C GLN A 118 -19.48 8.38 20.90
N HIS A 119 -18.22 7.96 21.03
CA HIS A 119 -17.40 8.22 22.19
C HIS A 119 -15.96 8.60 21.81
N PRO A 120 -15.25 9.38 22.64
CA PRO A 120 -13.85 9.73 22.43
C PRO A 120 -12.90 8.58 22.83
N TYR A 121 -12.98 7.45 22.12
CA TYR A 121 -12.12 6.31 22.38
C TYR A 121 -10.63 6.61 22.17
N PRO A 122 -9.72 5.92 22.86
CA PRO A 122 -8.28 6.02 22.62
C PRO A 122 -7.90 5.46 21.24
N GLY A 123 -6.72 5.85 20.74
CA GLY A 123 -6.17 5.29 19.49
C GLY A 123 -6.59 5.98 18.20
N LYS A 124 -7.43 7.02 18.22
CA LYS A 124 -7.87 7.73 17.00
C LYS A 124 -6.70 8.24 16.15
N ARG A 125 -5.62 8.71 16.78
CA ARG A 125 -4.42 9.19 16.10
C ARG A 125 -3.68 8.06 15.39
N VAL A 126 -3.63 6.87 15.99
CA VAL A 126 -3.02 5.68 15.38
C VAL A 126 -3.76 5.32 14.09
N LEU A 127 -5.10 5.30 14.12
CA LEU A 127 -5.92 5.03 12.95
C LEU A 127 -5.71 6.07 11.84
N SER A 128 -5.76 7.36 12.16
CA SER A 128 -5.60 8.41 11.16
C SER A 128 -4.20 8.41 10.52
N ASN A 129 -3.14 8.22 11.31
CA ASN A 129 -1.77 8.14 10.84
C ASN A 129 -1.56 6.87 9.99
N GLY A 130 -2.06 5.72 10.44
CA GLY A 130 -2.01 4.47 9.71
C GLY A 130 -2.72 4.54 8.36
N LYS A 131 -3.91 5.13 8.32
CA LYS A 131 -4.65 5.35 7.08
C LYS A 131 -3.86 6.20 6.08
N ALA A 132 -3.28 7.33 6.54
CA ALA A 132 -2.45 8.19 5.71
C ALA A 132 -1.19 7.47 5.22
N LEU A 133 -0.55 6.64 6.06
CA LEU A 133 0.59 5.82 5.69
C LEU A 133 0.23 4.85 4.57
N MET A 134 -0.85 4.09 4.72
CA MET A 134 -1.30 3.13 3.71
C MET A 134 -1.70 3.82 2.40
N GLN A 135 -2.44 4.93 2.46
CA GLN A 135 -2.82 5.72 1.29
C GLN A 135 -1.62 6.23 0.51
N SER A 136 -0.53 6.59 1.19
CA SER A 136 0.68 7.10 0.55
C SER A 136 1.36 6.10 -0.38
N VAL A 137 1.14 4.79 -0.20
CA VAL A 137 1.77 3.73 -1.01
C VAL A 137 0.81 3.07 -2.01
N VAL A 138 -0.51 3.10 -1.74
CA VAL A 138 -1.52 2.47 -2.62
C VAL A 138 -1.57 3.13 -4.00
N GLN A 139 -1.27 4.43 -4.09
CA GLN A 139 -1.38 5.20 -5.34
C GLN A 139 -0.10 5.17 -6.19
N ILE A 140 1.00 4.62 -5.69
CA ILE A 140 2.26 4.58 -6.43
C ILE A 140 2.15 3.58 -7.58
N GLN A 141 2.47 4.03 -8.80
CA GLN A 141 2.42 3.21 -10.02
C GLN A 141 3.78 2.63 -10.41
N SER A 142 4.86 3.30 -10.06
CA SER A 142 6.23 2.89 -10.35
C SER A 142 6.73 1.93 -9.28
N ALA A 143 7.17 0.73 -9.67
CA ALA A 143 7.75 -0.22 -8.72
C ALA A 143 8.98 0.36 -8.01
N LEU A 144 9.87 1.05 -8.74
CA LEU A 144 11.06 1.66 -8.13
C LEU A 144 10.70 2.67 -7.02
N ASP A 145 9.73 3.55 -7.31
CA ASP A 145 9.28 4.57 -6.34
C ASP A 145 8.58 3.90 -5.15
N PHE A 146 7.79 2.87 -5.42
CA PHE A 146 7.12 2.10 -4.38
C PHE A 146 8.12 1.46 -3.42
N PHE A 147 9.06 0.67 -3.94
CA PHE A 147 10.05 -0.02 -3.11
C PHE A 147 10.94 0.97 -2.34
N THR A 148 11.35 2.05 -2.98
CA THR A 148 12.13 3.12 -2.34
C THR A 148 11.35 3.80 -1.23
N THR A 149 10.06 4.09 -1.45
CA THR A 149 9.20 4.76 -0.46
C THR A 149 8.95 3.86 0.74
N VAL A 150 8.57 2.60 0.52
CA VAL A 150 8.33 1.65 1.62
C VAL A 150 9.62 1.38 2.40
N SER A 151 10.76 1.20 1.70
CA SER A 151 12.05 1.00 2.34
C SER A 151 12.48 2.18 3.23
N LYS A 152 12.27 3.42 2.79
CA LYS A 152 12.54 4.63 3.56
C LYS A 152 11.62 4.81 4.76
N ARG A 153 10.38 4.34 4.66
CA ARG A 153 9.35 4.46 5.69
C ARG A 153 9.14 3.16 6.48
N ARG A 154 10.12 2.25 6.43
CA ARG A 154 10.04 0.94 7.09
C ARG A 154 9.67 1.04 8.56
N ASP A 155 10.32 1.96 9.27
CA ASP A 155 10.08 2.14 10.70
C ASP A 155 8.68 2.67 10.98
N ASP A 156 8.14 3.59 10.14
CA ASP A 156 6.75 4.05 10.25
C ASP A 156 5.74 2.87 10.14
N PHE A 157 6.02 1.89 9.29
CA PHE A 157 5.16 0.69 9.15
C PHE A 157 5.25 -0.21 10.37
N PHE A 158 6.42 -0.36 10.96
CA PHE A 158 6.62 -1.17 12.17
C PHE A 158 5.96 -0.52 13.37
N ASP A 159 6.18 0.77 13.58
CA ASP A 159 5.52 1.54 14.64
C ASP A 159 4.00 1.46 14.49
N PHE A 160 3.49 1.60 13.26
CA PHE A 160 2.07 1.43 13.00
C PHE A 160 1.58 0.02 13.38
N ALA A 161 2.29 -1.03 13.01
CA ALA A 161 1.90 -2.40 13.31
C ALA A 161 1.82 -2.66 14.84
N GLU A 162 2.82 -2.15 15.58
CA GLU A 162 2.86 -2.25 17.04
C GLU A 162 1.71 -1.47 17.70
N ASP A 163 1.44 -0.26 17.24
CA ASP A 163 0.41 0.61 17.81
C ASP A 163 -1.02 0.18 17.39
N TYR A 164 -1.19 -0.41 16.21
CA TYR A 164 -2.49 -0.75 15.64
C TYR A 164 -3.14 -1.97 16.32
N GLU A 165 -2.36 -2.98 16.66
CA GLU A 165 -2.86 -4.22 17.25
C GLU A 165 -3.59 -3.99 18.59
N PRO A 166 -3.08 -3.18 19.55
CA PRO A 166 -3.83 -2.82 20.73
C PRO A 166 -5.15 -2.08 20.45
N VAL A 167 -5.18 -1.20 19.46
CA VAL A 167 -6.42 -0.49 19.08
C VAL A 167 -7.46 -1.46 18.50
N LYS A 168 -7.03 -2.38 17.66
CA LYS A 168 -7.90 -3.42 17.10
C LYS A 168 -8.48 -4.31 18.21
N THR A 169 -7.63 -4.83 19.09
CA THR A 169 -8.02 -5.68 20.22
C THR A 169 -9.00 -4.95 21.16
N PHE A 170 -8.80 -3.65 21.38
CA PHE A 170 -9.71 -2.84 22.19
C PHE A 170 -11.15 -2.85 21.67
N PHE A 171 -11.34 -2.84 20.33
CA PHE A 171 -12.67 -2.86 19.72
C PHE A 171 -13.22 -4.27 19.47
N GLU A 172 -12.36 -5.27 19.30
CA GLU A 172 -12.77 -6.66 19.09
C GLU A 172 -13.21 -7.35 20.40
N GLY A 173 -12.70 -6.86 21.54
CA GLY A 173 -13.02 -7.38 22.86
C GLY A 173 -14.12 -6.57 23.59
N GLU A 174 -14.26 -6.84 24.88
CA GLU A 174 -15.21 -6.13 25.75
C GLU A 174 -14.73 -4.75 26.21
N GLN A 175 -13.46 -4.39 25.96
CA GLN A 175 -12.83 -3.19 26.51
C GLN A 175 -13.51 -1.90 26.05
N SER A 176 -13.91 -1.81 24.78
CA SER A 176 -14.63 -0.65 24.26
C SER A 176 -15.99 -0.46 24.91
N THR A 177 -16.69 -1.56 25.21
CA THR A 177 -17.99 -1.53 25.91
C THR A 177 -17.83 -1.08 27.36
N ILE A 178 -16.82 -1.62 28.06
CA ILE A 178 -16.51 -1.25 29.44
C ILE A 178 -16.13 0.23 29.51
N PHE A 179 -15.30 0.70 28.58
CA PHE A 179 -14.87 2.09 28.49
C PHE A 179 -16.05 3.04 28.26
N ALA A 180 -16.96 2.70 27.33
CA ALA A 180 -18.16 3.48 27.09
C ALA A 180 -19.04 3.60 28.34
N ARG A 181 -19.29 2.47 29.02
CA ARG A 181 -20.05 2.47 30.29
C ARG A 181 -19.39 3.30 31.37
N ALA A 182 -18.07 3.29 31.47
CA ALA A 182 -17.35 4.13 32.43
C ALA A 182 -17.52 5.63 32.12
N LEU A 183 -17.48 6.01 30.83
CA LEU A 183 -17.74 7.39 30.41
C LEU A 183 -19.16 7.82 30.73
N ASP A 184 -20.18 6.97 30.51
CA ASP A 184 -21.56 7.25 30.84
C ASP A 184 -21.75 7.43 32.38
N MET A 185 -21.10 6.59 33.17
CA MET A 185 -21.12 6.72 34.63
C MET A 185 -20.45 8.02 35.13
N LEU A 186 -19.30 8.40 34.51
CA LEU A 186 -18.63 9.66 34.81
C LEU A 186 -19.49 10.87 34.45
N ALA A 187 -20.21 10.83 33.34
CA ALA A 187 -21.15 11.90 32.96
C ALA A 187 -22.27 12.03 33.98
N ILE A 188 -22.87 10.91 34.43
CA ILE A 188 -23.90 10.92 35.50
C ILE A 188 -23.35 11.47 36.80
N TYR A 189 -22.13 11.07 37.18
CA TYR A 189 -21.48 11.60 38.38
C TYR A 189 -21.24 13.11 38.28
N ASP A 190 -20.70 13.59 37.17
CA ASP A 190 -20.43 15.01 36.94
C ASP A 190 -21.71 15.86 37.00
N ASP A 191 -22.81 15.35 36.44
CA ASP A 191 -24.12 16.03 36.53
C ASP A 191 -24.68 16.02 37.95
N SER A 192 -24.38 14.99 38.74
CA SER A 192 -24.97 14.78 40.08
C SER A 192 -24.10 15.29 41.22
N LYS A 193 -22.81 15.54 40.99
CA LYS A 193 -21.83 15.88 42.07
C LYS A 193 -22.21 17.12 42.91
N THR A 194 -22.95 18.07 42.32
CA THR A 194 -23.42 19.26 43.05
C THR A 194 -24.50 18.93 44.06
N TYR A 195 -25.14 17.75 43.99
CA TYR A 195 -26.20 17.28 44.90
C TYR A 195 -25.65 16.27 45.90
N ILE A 196 -24.39 15.83 45.78
CA ILE A 196 -23.76 14.89 46.71
C ILE A 196 -23.22 15.69 47.90
N VAL A 197 -23.88 15.55 49.02
CA VAL A 197 -23.58 16.31 50.26
C VAL A 197 -22.55 15.58 51.13
N ASN A 198 -22.14 14.38 50.78
CA ASN A 198 -21.29 13.52 51.61
C ASN A 198 -19.85 13.49 51.08
N ASP A 199 -18.93 14.12 51.85
CA ASP A 199 -17.49 14.18 51.52
C ASP A 199 -16.79 12.79 51.50
N GLU A 200 -17.48 11.72 51.90
CA GLU A 200 -16.94 10.35 51.91
C GLU A 200 -16.92 9.69 50.49
N LEU A 201 -17.46 10.39 49.48
CA LEU A 201 -17.56 9.91 48.12
C LEU A 201 -16.69 10.71 47.11
N GLU A 202 -15.87 11.65 47.56
CA GLU A 202 -14.84 12.30 46.75
C GLU A 202 -13.52 11.46 46.70
#